data_792dc90174bdc2c81e15fff33863c9d2
#
_entry.id   792dc90174bdc2c81e15fff33863c9d2
#
_cell.length_a   1.000
_cell.length_b   1.000
_cell.length_c   1.000
_cell.angle_alpha   90.00
_cell.angle_beta   90.00
_cell.angle_gamma   90.00
#
_symmetry.space_group_name_H-M   'P 1'
#
loop_
_entity.id
_entity.type
_entity.pdbx_description
1 polymer ?
#
loop_
_entity_poly.entity_id
_entity_poly.type
_entity_poly.pdbx_seq_one_letter_code
_entity_poly.pdbx_strand_id
1 'polypeptide(L)'
;MSQVPGFSASEKWETLSVIVKESVVSQVAEHLMAMFAIRFDCAGSPYLSAHSEIGFTVGPIVSTPFYRALDGVVRIPDADATSYAELFRFRGPFSDTSDYLQSFLLAELHFLSHHRSIALSEFDGEDEEAAVIHLEQGERVLQKALELCVYLGNIQIHGQEATPIKSFSLRLDDFRLSNIMVRLRVLV
;
A
#
# COMPACT_ATOMS: atom_id res chain seq x y z
N MET A 1 8.21 -9.28 -20.14
CA MET A 1 9.06 -8.48 -19.22
C MET A 1 10.50 -8.62 -19.66
N SER A 2 11.26 -7.52 -19.79
CA SER A 2 12.70 -7.57 -20.04
C SER A 2 13.42 -7.85 -18.72
N GLN A 3 14.36 -8.76 -18.72
CA GLN A 3 15.18 -9.06 -17.55
C GLN A 3 16.15 -7.89 -17.28
N VAL A 4 16.16 -7.37 -16.06
CA VAL A 4 17.12 -6.34 -15.64
C VAL A 4 18.49 -7.03 -15.43
N PRO A 5 19.57 -6.59 -16.09
CA PRO A 5 20.88 -7.21 -15.93
C PRO A 5 21.48 -6.88 -14.56
N GLY A 6 22.10 -7.86 -13.94
CA GLY A 6 22.72 -7.72 -12.63
C GLY A 6 22.43 -8.90 -11.72
N PHE A 7 22.70 -8.74 -10.45
CA PHE A 7 22.31 -9.68 -9.38
C PHE A 7 21.53 -8.94 -8.29
N SER A 8 20.68 -9.67 -7.59
CA SER A 8 19.95 -9.09 -6.44
C SER A 8 20.93 -8.69 -5.34
N ALA A 9 20.74 -7.51 -4.77
CA ALA A 9 21.57 -7.04 -3.65
C ALA A 9 21.54 -8.04 -2.48
N SER A 10 20.40 -8.69 -2.20
CA SER A 10 20.28 -9.67 -1.12
C SER A 10 21.16 -10.90 -1.31
N GLU A 11 21.40 -11.35 -2.56
CA GLU A 11 22.18 -12.57 -2.83
C GLU A 11 23.65 -12.42 -2.49
N LYS A 12 24.22 -11.23 -2.66
CA LYS A 12 25.65 -10.99 -2.52
C LYS A 12 26.02 -9.93 -1.49
N TRP A 13 25.03 -9.41 -0.75
CA TRP A 13 25.25 -8.30 0.18
C TRP A 13 26.44 -8.53 1.11
N GLU A 14 26.50 -9.70 1.74
CA GLU A 14 27.56 -10.03 2.70
C GLU A 14 28.96 -10.09 2.09
N THR A 15 29.05 -10.40 0.80
CA THR A 15 30.32 -10.53 0.07
C THR A 15 30.80 -9.23 -0.58
N LEU A 16 29.93 -8.20 -0.63
CA LEU A 16 30.31 -6.91 -1.18
C LEU A 16 31.26 -6.17 -0.25
N SER A 17 32.26 -5.49 -0.83
CA SER A 17 33.13 -4.59 -0.07
C SER A 17 32.32 -3.41 0.52
N VAL A 18 32.84 -2.81 1.61
CA VAL A 18 32.21 -1.65 2.25
C VAL A 18 31.99 -0.51 1.26
N ILE A 19 32.98 -0.23 0.40
CA ILE A 19 32.91 0.82 -0.62
C ILE A 19 31.72 0.59 -1.58
N VAL A 20 31.51 -0.68 -2.01
CA VAL A 20 30.39 -1.03 -2.89
C VAL A 20 29.06 -0.90 -2.16
N LYS A 21 28.99 -1.35 -0.90
CA LYS A 21 27.78 -1.19 -0.06
C LYS A 21 27.40 0.29 0.10
N GLU A 22 28.38 1.14 0.44
CA GLU A 22 28.17 2.59 0.57
C GLU A 22 27.68 3.21 -0.74
N SER A 23 28.28 2.83 -1.89
CA SER A 23 27.84 3.31 -3.20
C SER A 23 26.41 2.89 -3.52
N VAL A 24 26.03 1.64 -3.23
CA VAL A 24 24.64 1.16 -3.43
C VAL A 24 23.67 1.95 -2.55
N VAL A 25 23.97 2.13 -1.26
CA VAL A 25 23.13 2.88 -0.32
C VAL A 25 22.95 4.33 -0.79
N SER A 26 24.05 4.97 -1.23
CA SER A 26 24.00 6.35 -1.74
C SER A 26 23.10 6.49 -2.97
N GLN A 27 23.25 5.61 -3.96
CA GLN A 27 22.43 5.62 -5.16
C GLN A 27 20.95 5.34 -4.85
N VAL A 28 20.69 4.40 -3.95
CA VAL A 28 19.32 4.12 -3.47
C VAL A 28 18.72 5.34 -2.79
N ALA A 29 19.48 6.01 -1.92
CA ALA A 29 19.01 7.21 -1.24
C ALA A 29 18.69 8.35 -2.24
N GLU A 30 19.55 8.56 -3.23
CA GLU A 30 19.32 9.54 -4.31
C GLU A 30 18.04 9.23 -5.10
N HIS A 31 17.81 7.97 -5.46
CA HIS A 31 16.58 7.56 -6.16
C HIS A 31 15.33 7.75 -5.29
N LEU A 32 15.39 7.37 -4.01
CA LEU A 32 14.28 7.57 -3.08
C LEU A 32 13.97 9.05 -2.91
N MET A 33 14.98 9.89 -2.77
CA MET A 33 14.80 11.34 -2.68
C MET A 33 14.15 11.91 -3.95
N ALA A 34 14.62 11.49 -5.13
CA ALA A 34 14.05 11.92 -6.40
C ALA A 34 12.57 11.50 -6.55
N MET A 35 12.24 10.26 -6.18
CA MET A 35 10.85 9.79 -6.21
C MET A 35 9.99 10.51 -5.16
N PHE A 36 10.51 10.72 -3.96
CA PHE A 36 9.80 11.44 -2.90
C PHE A 36 9.55 12.91 -3.27
N ALA A 37 10.38 13.50 -4.13
CA ALA A 37 10.18 14.85 -4.64
C ALA A 37 9.00 14.97 -5.63
N ILE A 38 8.57 13.83 -6.23
CA ILE A 38 7.38 13.80 -7.09
C ILE A 38 6.15 13.91 -6.21
N ARG A 39 5.30 14.89 -6.48
CA ARG A 39 4.11 15.19 -5.68
C ARG A 39 2.84 15.00 -6.48
N PHE A 40 1.81 14.53 -5.80
CA PHE A 40 0.49 14.25 -6.35
C PHE A 40 -0.57 14.95 -5.52
N ASP A 41 -1.65 15.38 -6.16
CA ASP A 41 -2.77 16.05 -5.50
C ASP A 41 -3.69 15.06 -4.75
N CYS A 42 -3.55 13.78 -5.02
CA CYS A 42 -4.36 12.73 -4.39
C CYS A 42 -3.56 11.44 -4.16
N ALA A 43 -3.99 10.65 -3.18
CA ALA A 43 -3.47 9.31 -2.92
C ALA A 43 -4.19 8.30 -3.81
N GLY A 44 -3.41 7.44 -4.50
CA GLY A 44 -3.92 6.42 -5.40
C GLY A 44 -2.78 5.71 -6.12
N SER A 45 -3.11 4.91 -7.12
CA SER A 45 -2.11 4.29 -7.98
C SER A 45 -1.96 5.06 -9.31
N PRO A 46 -0.74 5.18 -9.85
CA PRO A 46 -0.53 5.80 -11.15
C PRO A 46 -0.98 4.85 -12.28
N TYR A 47 -1.79 5.38 -13.19
CA TYR A 47 -2.26 4.70 -14.39
C TYR A 47 -1.76 5.44 -15.63
N LEU A 48 -1.32 4.70 -16.64
CA LEU A 48 -0.97 5.30 -17.93
C LEU A 48 -2.20 5.98 -18.56
N SER A 49 -2.01 7.19 -19.01
CA SER A 49 -3.07 7.98 -19.63
C SER A 49 -2.53 8.71 -20.86
N ALA A 50 -3.11 8.42 -22.01
CA ALA A 50 -2.80 9.14 -23.25
C ALA A 50 -3.33 10.60 -23.26
N HIS A 51 -4.24 10.93 -22.34
CA HIS A 51 -4.88 12.24 -22.22
C HIS A 51 -4.22 13.14 -21.18
N SER A 52 -3.22 12.65 -20.45
CA SER A 52 -2.47 13.42 -19.47
C SER A 52 -1.18 13.95 -20.09
N GLU A 53 -0.88 15.24 -19.90
CA GLU A 53 0.38 15.87 -20.35
C GLU A 53 1.62 15.19 -19.76
N ILE A 54 1.49 14.60 -18.57
CA ILE A 54 2.57 13.87 -17.86
C ILE A 54 2.55 12.38 -18.13
N GLY A 55 1.66 11.88 -19.02
CA GLY A 55 1.59 10.48 -19.44
C GLY A 55 0.93 9.52 -18.44
N PHE A 56 0.48 9.98 -17.27
CA PHE A 56 -0.26 9.18 -16.30
C PHE A 56 -1.32 10.01 -15.56
N THR A 57 -2.25 9.31 -14.92
CA THR A 57 -3.24 9.87 -14.00
C THR A 57 -3.26 9.03 -12.72
N VAL A 58 -3.67 9.64 -11.61
CA VAL A 58 -3.87 8.92 -10.36
C VAL A 58 -5.30 8.35 -10.35
N GLY A 59 -5.39 7.07 -10.13
CA GLY A 59 -6.65 6.34 -10.07
C GLY A 59 -6.77 5.49 -8.80
N PRO A 60 -7.71 4.55 -8.77
CA PRO A 60 -7.93 3.69 -7.62
C PRO A 60 -6.67 2.94 -7.17
N ILE A 61 -6.50 2.77 -5.86
CA ILE A 61 -5.35 2.06 -5.30
C ILE A 61 -5.32 0.61 -5.76
N VAL A 62 -4.15 0.16 -6.18
CA VAL A 62 -3.83 -1.23 -6.49
C VAL A 62 -2.98 -1.78 -5.34
N SER A 63 -3.60 -2.40 -4.35
CA SER A 63 -2.90 -3.07 -3.25
C SER A 63 -3.71 -4.25 -2.71
N THR A 64 -3.03 -5.21 -2.12
CA THR A 64 -3.61 -6.48 -1.65
C THR A 64 -4.84 -6.31 -0.74
N PRO A 65 -4.86 -5.40 0.25
CA PRO A 65 -6.04 -5.21 1.10
C PRO A 65 -7.33 -4.93 0.34
N PHE A 66 -7.24 -4.26 -0.82
CA PHE A 66 -8.40 -3.94 -1.65
C PHE A 66 -8.72 -5.01 -2.69
N TYR A 67 -7.89 -6.03 -2.81
CA TYR A 67 -8.05 -7.12 -3.78
C TYR A 67 -8.24 -8.48 -3.13
N ARG A 68 -8.41 -8.55 -1.82
CA ARG A 68 -8.57 -9.80 -1.08
C ARG A 68 -9.54 -10.78 -1.75
N ALA A 69 -10.62 -10.25 -2.31
CA ALA A 69 -11.61 -10.99 -3.06
C ALA A 69 -11.26 -11.22 -4.55
N LEU A 70 -10.35 -10.41 -5.13
CA LEU A 70 -10.05 -10.41 -6.57
C LEU A 70 -8.77 -11.17 -6.92
N ASP A 71 -7.82 -11.27 -5.99
CA ASP A 71 -6.53 -11.96 -6.23
C ASP A 71 -6.60 -13.47 -6.01
N GLY A 72 -7.75 -13.99 -5.60
CA GLY A 72 -7.99 -15.41 -5.36
C GLY A 72 -7.40 -15.93 -4.03
N VAL A 73 -6.83 -15.06 -3.19
CA VAL A 73 -6.36 -15.42 -1.84
C VAL A 73 -7.56 -15.73 -0.95
N VAL A 74 -8.62 -14.93 -1.06
CA VAL A 74 -9.90 -15.23 -0.44
C VAL A 74 -10.94 -15.40 -1.54
N ARG A 75 -11.41 -16.62 -1.74
CA ARG A 75 -12.55 -16.87 -2.63
C ARG A 75 -13.81 -16.39 -1.92
N ILE A 76 -14.46 -15.35 -2.45
CA ILE A 76 -15.82 -15.02 -2.09
C ILE A 76 -16.72 -15.87 -2.99
N PRO A 77 -17.37 -16.92 -2.47
CA PRO A 77 -18.32 -17.70 -3.24
C PRO A 77 -19.44 -16.76 -3.69
N ASP A 78 -19.88 -16.89 -4.94
CA ASP A 78 -21.01 -16.14 -5.50
C ASP A 78 -20.84 -14.60 -5.48
N ALA A 79 -19.61 -14.10 -5.45
CA ALA A 79 -19.36 -12.66 -5.60
C ALA A 79 -19.83 -12.21 -6.98
N ASP A 80 -20.96 -11.55 -7.01
CA ASP A 80 -21.50 -10.93 -8.20
C ASP A 80 -20.78 -9.60 -8.52
N ALA A 81 -21.10 -9.03 -9.68
CA ALA A 81 -20.52 -7.75 -10.09
C ALA A 81 -20.79 -6.61 -9.10
N THR A 82 -21.85 -6.71 -8.30
CA THR A 82 -22.24 -5.71 -7.31
C THR A 82 -21.32 -5.75 -6.10
N SER A 83 -20.98 -6.94 -5.60
CA SER A 83 -20.02 -7.13 -4.50
C SER A 83 -18.64 -6.58 -4.86
N TYR A 84 -18.18 -6.78 -6.10
CA TYR A 84 -16.94 -6.19 -6.58
C TYR A 84 -17.03 -4.67 -6.70
N ALA A 85 -18.13 -4.11 -7.19
CA ALA A 85 -18.32 -2.66 -7.32
C ALA A 85 -18.29 -1.96 -5.95
N GLU A 86 -18.83 -2.58 -4.91
CA GLU A 86 -18.79 -2.04 -3.56
C GLU A 86 -17.36 -1.95 -2.99
N LEU A 87 -16.50 -2.93 -3.27
CA LEU A 87 -15.10 -2.88 -2.86
C LEU A 87 -14.32 -1.78 -3.60
N PHE A 88 -14.69 -1.44 -4.83
CA PHE A 88 -14.04 -0.37 -5.58
C PHE A 88 -14.20 1.00 -4.94
N ARG A 89 -15.28 1.28 -4.22
CA ARG A 89 -15.54 2.57 -3.57
C ARG A 89 -14.48 2.92 -2.50
N PHE A 90 -13.84 1.91 -1.90
CA PHE A 90 -12.81 2.10 -0.87
C PHE A 90 -11.41 2.34 -1.45
N ARG A 91 -11.24 2.38 -2.76
CA ARG A 91 -9.93 2.42 -3.41
C ARG A 91 -9.48 3.81 -3.83
N GLY A 92 -10.30 4.82 -3.64
CA GLY A 92 -9.99 6.20 -4.05
C GLY A 92 -10.06 6.44 -5.56
N PRO A 93 -9.34 7.45 -6.09
CA PRO A 93 -8.28 8.24 -5.44
C PRO A 93 -8.79 9.16 -4.32
N PHE A 94 -7.94 9.45 -3.31
CA PHE A 94 -8.30 10.25 -2.16
C PHE A 94 -7.55 11.59 -2.15
N SER A 95 -8.28 12.68 -1.95
CA SER A 95 -7.69 14.02 -1.82
C SER A 95 -7.29 14.38 -0.40
N ASP A 96 -7.62 13.53 0.57
CA ASP A 96 -7.36 13.74 1.99
C ASP A 96 -6.68 12.52 2.62
N THR A 97 -5.74 12.76 3.53
CA THR A 97 -5.01 11.69 4.23
C THR A 97 -5.92 10.90 5.17
N SER A 98 -6.89 11.56 5.79
CA SER A 98 -7.83 10.90 6.69
C SER A 98 -8.70 9.91 5.90
N ASP A 99 -9.24 10.33 4.75
CA ASP A 99 -10.03 9.48 3.87
C ASP A 99 -9.22 8.29 3.36
N TYR A 100 -7.94 8.53 3.00
CA TYR A 100 -7.02 7.47 2.60
C TYR A 100 -6.82 6.42 3.70
N LEU A 101 -6.54 6.86 4.94
CA LEU A 101 -6.34 5.95 6.07
C LEU A 101 -7.63 5.22 6.46
N GLN A 102 -8.77 5.92 6.46
CA GLN A 102 -10.07 5.34 6.74
C GLN A 102 -10.46 4.26 5.72
N SER A 103 -10.06 4.43 4.46
CA SER A 103 -10.43 3.52 3.38
C SER A 103 -10.02 2.07 3.63
N PHE A 104 -8.84 1.84 4.21
CA PHE A 104 -8.35 0.50 4.56
C PHE A 104 -9.20 -0.12 5.68
N LEU A 105 -9.52 0.67 6.70
CA LEU A 105 -10.31 0.22 7.85
C LEU A 105 -11.76 -0.07 7.43
N LEU A 106 -12.32 0.80 6.60
CA LEU A 106 -13.68 0.65 6.08
C LEU A 106 -13.79 -0.57 5.14
N ALA A 107 -12.78 -0.82 4.30
CA ALA A 107 -12.76 -2.00 3.44
C ALA A 107 -12.72 -3.29 4.27
N GLU A 108 -11.93 -3.33 5.34
CA GLU A 108 -11.83 -4.48 6.23
C GLU A 108 -13.13 -4.68 7.03
N LEU A 109 -13.69 -3.62 7.62
CA LEU A 109 -14.98 -3.69 8.33
C LEU A 109 -16.11 -4.14 7.40
N HIS A 110 -16.10 -3.65 6.15
CA HIS A 110 -17.07 -4.10 5.15
C HIS A 110 -16.92 -5.60 4.87
N PHE A 111 -15.69 -6.08 4.69
CA PHE A 111 -15.42 -7.50 4.49
C PHE A 111 -15.91 -8.34 5.67
N LEU A 112 -15.53 -7.98 6.90
CA LEU A 112 -15.93 -8.70 8.11
C LEU A 112 -17.46 -8.75 8.29
N SER A 113 -18.17 -7.68 7.94
CA SER A 113 -19.63 -7.61 8.08
C SER A 113 -20.38 -8.42 7.03
N HIS A 114 -19.90 -8.45 5.79
CA HIS A 114 -20.60 -9.10 4.65
C HIS A 114 -20.14 -10.54 4.39
N HIS A 115 -18.92 -10.87 4.81
CA HIS A 115 -18.28 -12.16 4.57
C HIS A 115 -17.80 -12.83 5.87
N ARG A 116 -18.60 -12.68 6.95
CA ARG A 116 -18.24 -13.16 8.29
C ARG A 116 -17.88 -14.65 8.34
N SER A 117 -18.58 -15.49 7.60
CA SER A 117 -18.29 -16.94 7.54
C SER A 117 -16.93 -17.25 6.93
N ILE A 118 -16.51 -16.46 5.93
CA ILE A 118 -15.20 -16.57 5.28
C ILE A 118 -14.12 -16.09 6.27
N ALA A 119 -14.36 -14.94 6.93
CA ALA A 119 -13.44 -14.42 7.93
C ALA A 119 -13.22 -15.41 9.08
N LEU A 120 -14.27 -16.07 9.55
CA LEU A 120 -14.17 -17.13 10.58
C LEU A 120 -13.37 -18.35 10.10
N SER A 121 -13.49 -18.72 8.82
CA SER A 121 -12.72 -19.86 8.29
C SER A 121 -11.21 -19.61 8.19
N GLU A 122 -10.75 -18.36 8.31
CA GLU A 122 -9.31 -18.02 8.37
C GLU A 122 -8.68 -18.40 9.73
N PHE A 123 -9.49 -18.69 10.77
CA PHE A 123 -9.01 -19.14 12.08
C PHE A 123 -8.92 -20.67 12.17
N ASP A 124 -8.21 -21.28 11.21
CA ASP A 124 -8.04 -22.73 11.14
C ASP A 124 -7.41 -23.27 12.43
N GLY A 125 -8.08 -24.27 13.04
CA GLY A 125 -7.60 -24.97 14.24
C GLY A 125 -8.01 -24.36 15.58
N GLU A 126 -8.72 -23.23 15.58
CA GLU A 126 -9.39 -22.71 16.78
C GLU A 126 -10.79 -23.30 16.93
N ASP A 127 -11.31 -23.33 18.18
CA ASP A 127 -12.72 -23.61 18.35
C ASP A 127 -13.57 -22.42 17.86
N GLU A 128 -14.79 -22.70 17.42
CA GLU A 128 -15.67 -21.70 16.78
C GLU A 128 -15.96 -20.52 17.73
N GLU A 129 -16.05 -20.73 19.04
CA GLU A 129 -16.32 -19.69 20.02
C GLU A 129 -15.11 -18.75 20.16
N ALA A 130 -13.88 -19.27 20.18
CA ALA A 130 -12.66 -18.49 20.23
C ALA A 130 -12.49 -17.66 18.94
N ALA A 131 -12.74 -18.24 17.78
CA ALA A 131 -12.69 -17.55 16.49
C ALA A 131 -13.68 -16.36 16.43
N VAL A 132 -14.90 -16.55 16.94
CA VAL A 132 -15.90 -15.46 17.02
C VAL A 132 -15.42 -14.34 17.93
N ILE A 133 -14.87 -14.66 19.11
CA ILE A 133 -14.34 -13.67 20.07
C ILE A 133 -13.20 -12.87 19.44
N HIS A 134 -12.27 -13.53 18.74
CA HIS A 134 -11.15 -12.87 18.05
C HIS A 134 -11.65 -11.91 16.95
N LEU A 135 -12.61 -12.36 16.16
CA LEU A 135 -13.19 -11.52 15.10
C LEU A 135 -13.88 -10.27 15.67
N GLU A 136 -14.66 -10.41 16.75
CA GLU A 136 -15.32 -9.28 17.42
C GLU A 136 -14.32 -8.32 18.08
N GLN A 137 -13.18 -8.82 18.56
CA GLN A 137 -12.09 -7.99 19.06
C GLN A 137 -11.45 -7.21 17.92
N GLY A 138 -11.21 -7.86 16.77
CA GLY A 138 -10.71 -7.23 15.56
C GLY A 138 -11.62 -6.10 15.07
N GLU A 139 -12.93 -6.35 14.97
CA GLU A 139 -13.93 -5.34 14.59
C GLU A 139 -13.87 -4.12 15.53
N ARG A 140 -13.80 -4.34 16.85
CA ARG A 140 -13.70 -3.25 17.84
C ARG A 140 -12.40 -2.44 17.69
N VAL A 141 -11.29 -3.09 17.39
CA VAL A 141 -10.01 -2.41 17.16
C VAL A 141 -10.09 -1.57 15.89
N LEU A 142 -10.64 -2.10 14.80
CA LEU A 142 -10.82 -1.37 13.54
C LEU A 142 -11.74 -0.15 13.71
N GLN A 143 -12.84 -0.28 14.46
CA GLN A 143 -13.73 0.83 14.75
C GLN A 143 -13.05 1.95 15.55
N LYS A 144 -12.25 1.59 16.58
CA LYS A 144 -11.46 2.57 17.33
C LYS A 144 -10.37 3.23 16.49
N ALA A 145 -9.72 2.46 15.61
CA ALA A 145 -8.75 3.02 14.67
C ALA A 145 -9.41 4.02 13.71
N LEU A 146 -10.63 3.72 13.24
CA LEU A 146 -11.41 4.62 12.40
C LEU A 146 -11.72 5.95 13.10
N GLU A 147 -12.12 5.91 14.37
CA GLU A 147 -12.32 7.10 15.19
C GLU A 147 -11.04 7.96 15.28
N LEU A 148 -9.87 7.34 15.39
CA LEU A 148 -8.59 8.04 15.48
C LEU A 148 -8.16 8.67 14.14
N CYS A 149 -8.54 8.13 13.00
CA CYS A 149 -8.19 8.68 11.70
C CYS A 149 -8.68 10.13 11.50
N VAL A 150 -9.79 10.51 12.11
CA VAL A 150 -10.32 11.87 12.06
C VAL A 150 -9.34 12.88 12.65
N TYR A 151 -8.60 12.49 13.68
CA TYR A 151 -7.61 13.37 14.33
C TYR A 151 -6.31 13.46 13.53
N LEU A 152 -5.94 12.43 12.75
CA LEU A 152 -4.71 12.42 11.97
C LEU A 152 -4.75 13.41 10.79
N GLY A 153 -5.92 13.63 10.19
CA GLY A 153 -6.11 14.63 9.13
C GLY A 153 -5.98 16.09 9.61
N ASN A 154 -6.06 16.33 10.91
CA ASN A 154 -6.05 17.67 11.53
C ASN A 154 -4.75 18.00 12.25
N ILE A 155 -3.70 17.19 12.13
CA ILE A 155 -2.40 17.50 12.73
C ILE A 155 -1.76 18.66 11.98
N GLN A 156 -2.07 19.87 12.42
CA GLN A 156 -1.31 21.07 12.03
C GLN A 156 0.04 21.02 12.76
N ILE A 157 1.12 20.87 12.00
CA ILE A 157 2.45 21.08 12.53
C ILE A 157 2.55 22.56 12.91
N HIS A 158 2.56 22.87 14.21
CA HIS A 158 2.63 24.22 14.74
C HIS A 158 3.79 24.97 14.09
N GLY A 159 3.50 26.07 13.39
CA GLY A 159 4.47 27.04 12.89
C GLY A 159 4.56 27.24 11.38
N GLN A 160 3.81 26.51 10.58
CA GLN A 160 3.64 26.84 9.16
C GLN A 160 2.25 27.42 8.92
N GLU A 161 2.21 28.60 8.30
CA GLU A 161 0.94 29.13 7.77
C GLU A 161 0.27 28.05 6.92
N ALA A 162 -0.99 27.79 7.24
CA ALA A 162 -1.79 26.69 6.64
C ALA A 162 -2.08 26.95 5.16
N THR A 163 -1.10 26.77 4.31
CA THR A 163 -1.39 26.30 2.98
C THR A 163 -1.64 24.80 3.12
N PRO A 164 -2.81 24.30 2.72
CA PRO A 164 -3.04 22.86 2.69
C PRO A 164 -2.08 22.26 1.66
N ILE A 165 -0.90 21.86 2.10
CA ILE A 165 0.00 21.06 1.26
C ILE A 165 -0.62 19.66 1.18
N LYS A 166 -1.69 19.57 0.41
CA LYS A 166 -2.28 18.31 -0.02
C LYS A 166 -1.38 17.70 -1.08
N SER A 167 -0.21 17.23 -0.69
CA SER A 167 0.68 16.58 -1.63
C SER A 167 1.11 15.24 -1.12
N PHE A 168 0.73 14.22 -1.86
CA PHE A 168 1.15 12.86 -1.65
C PHE A 168 2.46 12.60 -2.40
N SER A 169 3.31 11.75 -1.87
CA SER A 169 4.54 11.31 -2.54
C SER A 169 4.41 9.87 -2.99
N LEU A 170 5.24 9.49 -3.97
CA LEU A 170 5.31 8.11 -4.42
C LEU A 170 5.92 7.22 -3.33
N ARG A 171 5.28 6.08 -3.06
CA ARG A 171 5.78 5.04 -2.16
C ARG A 171 6.02 3.75 -2.94
N LEU A 172 7.13 3.09 -2.65
CA LEU A 172 7.41 1.74 -3.13
C LEU A 172 7.04 0.74 -2.02
N ASP A 173 6.00 -0.05 -2.23
CA ASP A 173 5.48 -0.97 -1.21
C ASP A 173 6.42 -2.16 -0.95
N ASP A 174 7.10 -2.67 -1.97
CA ASP A 174 7.98 -3.84 -1.87
C ASP A 174 9.46 -3.45 -2.03
N PHE A 175 9.89 -2.42 -1.30
CA PHE A 175 11.26 -1.93 -1.35
C PHE A 175 12.16 -2.68 -0.35
N ARG A 176 12.84 -3.71 -0.84
CA ARG A 176 13.76 -4.56 -0.06
C ARG A 176 14.98 -4.95 -0.89
N LEU A 177 16.05 -5.42 -0.23
CA LEU A 177 17.32 -5.77 -0.89
C LEU A 177 17.16 -6.80 -2.03
N SER A 178 16.20 -7.71 -1.94
CA SER A 178 15.91 -8.68 -3.01
C SER A 178 15.40 -8.02 -4.30
N ASN A 179 14.82 -6.81 -4.21
CA ASN A 179 14.27 -6.07 -5.33
C ASN A 179 15.22 -4.96 -5.83
N ILE A 180 16.44 -4.89 -5.28
CA ILE A 180 17.48 -3.98 -5.73
C ILE A 180 18.47 -4.78 -6.58
N MET A 181 18.58 -4.42 -7.87
CA MET A 181 19.51 -5.04 -8.81
C MET A 181 20.83 -4.26 -8.85
N VAL A 182 21.92 -4.93 -8.52
CA VAL A 182 23.26 -4.35 -8.54
C VAL A 182 24.00 -4.79 -9.81
N ARG A 183 24.50 -3.82 -10.56
CA ARG A 183 25.36 -4.06 -11.72
C ARG A 183 26.73 -3.46 -11.48
N LEU A 184 27.73 -4.31 -11.27
CA LEU A 184 29.12 -3.87 -11.21
C LEU A 184 29.58 -3.49 -12.63
N ARG A 185 29.93 -2.23 -12.85
CA ARG A 185 30.65 -1.84 -14.07
C ARG A 185 32.11 -2.24 -13.88
N VAL A 186 32.59 -3.20 -14.66
CA VAL A 186 34.00 -3.42 -14.81
C VAL A 186 34.50 -2.24 -15.63
N LEU A 187 35.27 -1.35 -15.02
CA LEU A 187 36.03 -0.34 -15.74
C LEU A 187 37.14 -1.13 -16.49
N VAL A 188 36.98 -1.25 -17.79
CA VAL A 188 38.03 -1.77 -18.71
C VAL A 188 39.01 -0.65 -19.02
#